data_60c0c8d47ef1d96d849367dd9f3721a9
#
_entry.id   60c0c8d47ef1d96d849367dd9f3721a9
#
_cell.length_a   1.000
_cell.length_b   1.000
_cell.length_c   1.000
_cell.angle_alpha   90.00
_cell.angle_beta   90.00
_cell.angle_gamma   90.00
#
_symmetry.space_group_name_H-M   'P 1'
#
loop_
_entity.id
_entity.type
_entity.pdbx_description
1 polymer ?
#
loop_
_entity_poly.entity_id
_entity_poly.type
_entity_poly.pdbx_seq_one_letter_code
_entity_poly.pdbx_strand_id
1 'polypeptide(L)'
;MIYTLENHELKHAVEEMLFHLLPTETLSRADTAEQITEPYCRSILTEENGEAAARAIVCMDGVTQEAEKRASIAGLATLDYKRTITELVKTTVYDAVVPFLPQAPVWGSLTGVRPAKLARGMIERGMTRGEAAVELREHFHVSPERTALTIRAAATAMEMDKTIGENDISLYVGIPFCPSRGYYCSFVSATTAQSGKLIEPYLDTLCREIEETAALVRAAGKQVQSVYIGGGTPTTLDEHQLARLLSALENHFDFSHLREYTVEAGRPDTITPEK
;
A
#
# COMPACT_ATOMS: atom_id res chain seq x y z
N MET A 1 -24.55 -3.97 8.87
CA MET A 1 -24.22 -5.42 8.99
C MET A 1 -23.62 -5.72 10.35
N ILE A 2 -24.12 -6.75 11.04
CA ILE A 2 -23.54 -7.25 12.30
C ILE A 2 -22.49 -8.32 11.96
N TYR A 3 -21.37 -8.37 12.67
CA TYR A 3 -20.40 -9.46 12.49
C TYR A 3 -19.92 -10.04 13.82
N THR A 4 -19.55 -11.33 13.80
CA THR A 4 -18.91 -12.04 14.93
C THR A 4 -17.57 -12.61 14.54
N LEU A 5 -16.70 -12.74 15.55
CA LEU A 5 -15.42 -13.41 15.46
C LEU A 5 -15.45 -14.62 16.41
N GLU A 6 -15.28 -15.81 15.86
CA GLU A 6 -15.34 -17.06 16.62
C GLU A 6 -13.97 -17.74 16.59
N ASN A 7 -13.39 -17.94 17.77
CA ASN A 7 -12.07 -18.51 18.00
C ASN A 7 -10.88 -17.67 17.45
N HIS A 8 -11.09 -16.38 17.14
CA HIS A 8 -10.02 -15.47 16.75
C HIS A 8 -10.35 -14.01 17.04
N GLU A 9 -9.34 -13.14 17.02
CA GLU A 9 -9.47 -11.69 17.25
C GLU A 9 -9.01 -10.85 16.03
N LEU A 10 -9.12 -11.38 14.82
CA LEU A 10 -8.71 -10.71 13.59
C LEU A 10 -9.75 -9.70 13.09
N LYS A 11 -10.19 -8.82 14.00
CA LYS A 11 -11.19 -7.78 13.74
C LYS A 11 -10.87 -6.98 12.49
N HIS A 12 -9.64 -6.45 12.41
CA HIS A 12 -9.23 -5.60 11.30
C HIS A 12 -9.32 -6.31 9.95
N ALA A 13 -8.96 -7.60 9.88
CA ALA A 13 -9.03 -8.37 8.64
C ALA A 13 -10.47 -8.52 8.13
N VAL A 14 -11.42 -8.80 9.05
CA VAL A 14 -12.83 -8.95 8.72
C VAL A 14 -13.45 -7.61 8.34
N GLU A 15 -13.27 -6.57 9.17
CA GLU A 15 -13.81 -5.23 8.91
C GLU A 15 -13.26 -4.63 7.61
N GLU A 16 -11.96 -4.74 7.36
CA GLU A 16 -11.35 -4.23 6.13
C GLU A 16 -11.97 -4.88 4.88
N MET A 17 -12.21 -6.20 4.93
CA MET A 17 -12.84 -6.90 3.82
C MET A 17 -14.31 -6.51 3.65
N LEU A 18 -15.07 -6.45 4.73
CA LEU A 18 -16.47 -6.01 4.70
C LEU A 18 -16.61 -4.56 4.21
N PHE A 19 -15.78 -3.63 4.69
CA PHE A 19 -15.78 -2.25 4.18
C PHE A 19 -15.40 -2.15 2.70
N HIS A 20 -14.48 -2.99 2.25
CA HIS A 20 -14.08 -3.01 0.85
C HIS A 20 -15.22 -3.48 -0.07
N LEU A 21 -15.94 -4.52 0.34
CA LEU A 21 -16.97 -5.15 -0.46
C LEU A 21 -18.36 -4.50 -0.30
N LEU A 22 -18.65 -3.99 0.88
CA LEU A 22 -19.95 -3.42 1.27
C LEU A 22 -19.75 -2.00 1.86
N PRO A 23 -19.28 -1.03 1.08
CA PRO A 23 -18.85 0.29 1.59
C PRO A 23 -20.01 1.14 2.15
N THR A 24 -21.26 0.79 1.88
CA THR A 24 -22.45 1.48 2.38
C THR A 24 -22.94 0.90 3.72
N GLU A 25 -22.44 -0.27 4.12
CA GLU A 25 -22.87 -0.92 5.35
C GLU A 25 -22.20 -0.32 6.58
N THR A 26 -22.98 -0.07 7.61
CA THR A 26 -22.45 0.25 8.95
C THR A 26 -22.14 -1.05 9.67
N LEU A 27 -20.86 -1.25 10.04
CA LEU A 27 -20.43 -2.47 10.73
C LEU A 27 -20.58 -2.35 12.25
N SER A 28 -21.09 -3.40 12.87
CA SER A 28 -21.20 -3.53 14.33
C SER A 28 -20.77 -4.95 14.76
N ARG A 29 -19.84 -5.05 15.71
CA ARG A 29 -19.44 -6.35 16.28
C ARG A 29 -20.48 -6.81 17.31
N ALA A 30 -20.88 -8.07 17.24
CA ALA A 30 -21.62 -8.77 18.29
C ALA A 30 -20.67 -9.75 19.01
N ASP A 31 -20.85 -9.90 20.32
CA ASP A 31 -20.00 -10.78 21.13
C ASP A 31 -20.44 -12.26 21.05
N THR A 32 -21.71 -12.51 20.75
CA THR A 32 -22.27 -13.87 20.65
C THR A 32 -23.13 -14.03 19.42
N ALA A 33 -23.27 -15.28 18.94
CA ALA A 33 -24.13 -15.61 17.83
C ALA A 33 -25.63 -15.36 18.11
N GLU A 34 -26.04 -15.30 19.37
CA GLU A 34 -27.43 -15.04 19.77
C GLU A 34 -27.85 -13.57 19.53
N GLN A 35 -26.88 -12.66 19.42
CA GLN A 35 -27.11 -11.24 19.17
C GLN A 35 -27.16 -10.88 17.69
N ILE A 36 -27.04 -11.89 16.81
CA ILE A 36 -26.96 -11.69 15.37
C ILE A 36 -28.36 -11.49 14.79
N THR A 37 -28.54 -10.39 14.07
CA THR A 37 -29.68 -10.14 13.21
C THR A 37 -29.20 -9.81 11.80
N GLU A 38 -30.00 -10.12 10.81
CA GLU A 38 -29.70 -9.85 9.40
C GLU A 38 -29.63 -8.33 9.12
N PRO A 39 -28.70 -7.84 8.29
CA PRO A 39 -27.62 -8.60 7.63
C PRO A 39 -26.44 -8.91 8.56
N TYR A 40 -25.86 -10.11 8.43
CA TYR A 40 -24.74 -10.51 9.29
C TYR A 40 -23.61 -11.24 8.55
N CYS A 41 -22.42 -11.23 9.19
CA CYS A 41 -21.26 -12.03 8.82
C CYS A 41 -20.69 -12.74 10.08
N ARG A 42 -20.54 -14.05 10.03
CA ARG A 42 -19.83 -14.84 11.04
C ARG A 42 -18.49 -15.27 10.48
N SER A 43 -17.42 -14.95 11.17
CA SER A 43 -16.05 -15.38 10.82
C SER A 43 -15.54 -16.34 11.91
N ILE A 44 -15.22 -17.56 11.51
CA ILE A 44 -14.86 -18.66 12.39
C ILE A 44 -13.48 -19.17 11.98
N LEU A 45 -12.57 -19.37 12.95
CA LEU A 45 -11.26 -19.95 12.71
C LEU A 45 -11.09 -21.19 13.60
N THR A 46 -10.59 -22.27 13.03
CA THR A 46 -10.21 -23.48 13.77
C THR A 46 -8.79 -23.89 13.39
N GLU A 47 -8.05 -24.38 14.37
CA GLU A 47 -6.67 -24.82 14.17
C GLU A 47 -6.51 -26.22 14.77
N GLU A 48 -6.14 -27.18 13.94
CA GLU A 48 -5.93 -28.56 14.34
C GLU A 48 -4.79 -29.20 13.55
N ASN A 49 -3.94 -29.96 14.22
CA ASN A 49 -2.89 -30.79 13.61
C ASN A 49 -1.95 -30.05 12.64
N GLY A 50 -1.69 -28.74 12.88
CA GLY A 50 -0.85 -27.92 11.99
C GLY A 50 -1.55 -27.41 10.75
N GLU A 51 -2.87 -27.48 10.70
CA GLU A 51 -3.74 -26.89 9.69
C GLU A 51 -4.66 -25.85 10.32
N ALA A 52 -4.90 -24.75 9.63
CA ALA A 52 -5.93 -23.76 9.98
C ALA A 52 -7.06 -23.82 8.96
N ALA A 53 -8.31 -23.76 9.43
CA ALA A 53 -9.50 -23.64 8.60
C ALA A 53 -10.27 -22.38 9.00
N ALA A 54 -10.47 -21.47 8.04
CA ALA A 54 -11.37 -20.34 8.19
C ALA A 54 -12.69 -20.60 7.48
N ARG A 55 -13.80 -20.27 8.14
CA ARG A 55 -15.16 -20.36 7.61
C ARG A 55 -15.86 -19.02 7.79
N ALA A 56 -16.51 -18.56 6.73
CA ALA A 56 -17.34 -17.36 6.78
C ALA A 56 -18.78 -17.69 6.36
N ILE A 57 -19.74 -17.19 7.13
CA ILE A 57 -21.18 -17.33 6.86
C ILE A 57 -21.77 -15.94 6.79
N VAL A 58 -22.33 -15.58 5.64
CA VAL A 58 -22.94 -14.27 5.40
C VAL A 58 -24.41 -14.44 5.04
N CYS A 59 -25.27 -13.67 5.70
CA CYS A 59 -26.70 -13.64 5.40
C CYS A 59 -27.12 -12.21 5.07
N MET A 60 -27.74 -12.04 3.92
CA MET A 60 -28.31 -10.77 3.44
C MET A 60 -29.61 -11.07 2.65
N ASP A 61 -30.65 -10.27 2.89
CA ASP A 61 -31.93 -10.36 2.21
C ASP A 61 -32.54 -11.79 2.22
N GLY A 62 -32.44 -12.50 3.35
CA GLY A 62 -32.92 -13.88 3.52
C GLY A 62 -32.09 -14.95 2.83
N VAL A 63 -30.99 -14.59 2.17
CA VAL A 63 -30.07 -15.52 1.50
C VAL A 63 -28.82 -15.71 2.34
N THR A 64 -28.39 -16.97 2.51
CA THR A 64 -27.16 -17.31 3.21
C THR A 64 -26.12 -17.86 2.23
N GLN A 65 -24.91 -17.31 2.30
CA GLN A 65 -23.74 -17.81 1.59
C GLN A 65 -22.67 -18.23 2.59
N GLU A 66 -21.93 -19.26 2.23
CA GLU A 66 -20.89 -19.82 3.08
C GLU A 66 -19.64 -20.12 2.25
N ALA A 67 -18.47 -19.85 2.83
CA ALA A 67 -17.18 -20.23 2.28
C ALA A 67 -16.30 -20.82 3.38
N GLU A 68 -15.46 -21.80 3.01
CA GLU A 68 -14.43 -22.37 3.88
C GLU A 68 -13.12 -22.51 3.08
N LYS A 69 -12.03 -22.14 3.73
CA LYS A 69 -10.67 -22.33 3.20
C LYS A 69 -9.77 -22.90 4.27
N ARG A 70 -8.71 -23.60 3.83
CA ARG A 70 -7.72 -24.22 4.71
C ARG A 70 -6.32 -23.84 4.28
N ALA A 71 -5.40 -23.76 5.24
CA ALA A 71 -3.99 -23.51 5.00
C ALA A 71 -3.14 -24.30 6.01
N SER A 72 -2.00 -24.81 5.54
CA SER A 72 -1.01 -25.42 6.43
C SER A 72 -0.30 -24.32 7.22
N ILE A 73 -0.22 -24.49 8.55
CA ILE A 73 0.46 -23.60 9.48
C ILE A 73 1.62 -24.31 10.18
N ALA A 74 1.85 -25.57 9.87
CA ALA A 74 2.89 -26.39 10.48
C ALA A 74 4.28 -25.81 10.18
N GLY A 75 5.06 -25.54 11.22
CA GLY A 75 6.45 -25.08 11.10
C GLY A 75 6.62 -23.63 10.62
N LEU A 76 5.56 -22.85 10.51
CA LEU A 76 5.66 -21.44 10.13
C LEU A 76 6.29 -20.60 11.25
N ALA A 77 7.18 -19.67 10.88
CA ALA A 77 7.64 -18.62 11.79
C ALA A 77 6.47 -17.69 12.17
N THR A 78 6.56 -17.05 13.33
CA THR A 78 5.46 -16.23 13.90
C THR A 78 4.91 -15.19 12.91
N LEU A 79 5.76 -14.58 12.09
CA LEU A 79 5.34 -13.56 11.12
C LEU A 79 4.58 -14.17 9.94
N ASP A 80 5.05 -15.30 9.45
CA ASP A 80 4.42 -15.99 8.32
C ASP A 80 3.10 -16.64 8.77
N TYR A 81 3.06 -17.20 9.98
CA TYR A 81 1.82 -17.65 10.60
C TYR A 81 0.77 -16.54 10.65
N LYS A 82 1.09 -15.37 11.22
CA LYS A 82 0.16 -14.24 11.30
C LYS A 82 -0.33 -13.79 9.92
N ARG A 83 0.57 -13.77 8.93
CA ARG A 83 0.24 -13.42 7.56
C ARG A 83 -0.72 -14.44 6.94
N THR A 84 -0.40 -15.73 7.06
CA THR A 84 -1.22 -16.83 6.51
C THR A 84 -2.62 -16.82 7.10
N ILE A 85 -2.75 -16.72 8.43
CA ILE A 85 -4.07 -16.69 9.09
C ILE A 85 -4.87 -15.45 8.70
N THR A 86 -4.24 -14.27 8.65
CA THR A 86 -4.92 -13.04 8.23
C THR A 86 -5.43 -13.13 6.79
N GLU A 87 -4.62 -13.65 5.89
CA GLU A 87 -4.95 -13.86 4.49
C GLU A 87 -6.07 -14.90 4.33
N LEU A 88 -5.98 -16.00 5.06
CA LEU A 88 -6.98 -17.05 5.08
C LEU A 88 -8.36 -16.50 5.48
N VAL A 89 -8.44 -15.73 6.57
CA VAL A 89 -9.68 -15.10 7.02
C VAL A 89 -10.21 -14.10 5.98
N LYS A 90 -9.35 -13.21 5.44
CA LYS A 90 -9.74 -12.23 4.43
C LYS A 90 -10.32 -12.88 3.18
N THR A 91 -9.63 -13.86 2.62
CA THR A 91 -10.07 -14.53 1.39
C THR A 91 -11.33 -15.35 1.60
N THR A 92 -11.54 -15.92 2.78
CA THR A 92 -12.77 -16.65 3.11
C THR A 92 -13.97 -15.72 3.25
N VAL A 93 -13.80 -14.57 3.92
CA VAL A 93 -14.87 -13.54 4.00
C VAL A 93 -15.19 -12.99 2.60
N TYR A 94 -14.17 -12.76 1.77
CA TYR A 94 -14.37 -12.35 0.37
C TYR A 94 -15.27 -13.32 -0.38
N ASP A 95 -14.97 -14.62 -0.34
CA ASP A 95 -15.72 -15.64 -1.07
C ASP A 95 -17.18 -15.75 -0.60
N ALA A 96 -17.44 -15.54 0.68
CA ALA A 96 -18.79 -15.57 1.23
C ALA A 96 -19.62 -14.31 0.88
N VAL A 97 -18.96 -13.15 0.66
CA VAL A 97 -19.65 -11.86 0.37
C VAL A 97 -19.85 -11.64 -1.13
N VAL A 98 -18.87 -12.02 -1.96
CA VAL A 98 -18.89 -11.72 -3.41
C VAL A 98 -20.17 -12.18 -4.12
N PRO A 99 -20.82 -13.31 -3.78
CA PRO A 99 -22.09 -13.71 -4.41
C PRO A 99 -23.23 -12.70 -4.26
N PHE A 100 -23.16 -11.79 -3.30
CA PHE A 100 -24.16 -10.73 -3.09
C PHE A 100 -23.88 -9.46 -3.90
N LEU A 101 -22.70 -9.36 -4.52
CA LEU A 101 -22.31 -8.16 -5.25
C LEU A 101 -22.79 -8.23 -6.71
N PRO A 102 -23.19 -7.09 -7.29
CA PRO A 102 -23.55 -7.01 -8.71
C PRO A 102 -22.34 -7.28 -9.63
N GLN A 103 -21.13 -7.02 -9.12
CA GLN A 103 -19.86 -7.26 -9.83
C GLN A 103 -18.74 -7.48 -8.82
N ALA A 104 -17.92 -8.50 -9.05
CA ALA A 104 -16.73 -8.73 -8.24
C ALA A 104 -15.71 -7.59 -8.41
N PRO A 105 -14.99 -7.16 -7.35
CA PRO A 105 -13.93 -6.18 -7.45
C PRO A 105 -12.81 -6.62 -8.38
N VAL A 106 -12.30 -5.72 -9.22
CA VAL A 106 -11.24 -6.04 -10.19
C VAL A 106 -9.91 -6.43 -9.55
N TRP A 107 -9.70 -6.04 -8.29
CA TRP A 107 -8.54 -6.42 -7.48
C TRP A 107 -8.82 -7.64 -6.58
N GLY A 108 -9.99 -8.25 -6.70
CA GLY A 108 -10.38 -9.41 -5.91
C GLY A 108 -10.34 -9.14 -4.41
N SER A 109 -9.74 -10.05 -3.66
CA SER A 109 -9.57 -9.97 -2.20
C SER A 109 -8.34 -9.14 -1.76
N LEU A 110 -7.58 -8.55 -2.69
CA LEU A 110 -6.43 -7.73 -2.34
C LEU A 110 -6.84 -6.39 -1.74
N THR A 111 -6.57 -6.20 -0.46
CA THR A 111 -6.81 -4.95 0.27
C THR A 111 -5.54 -4.51 1.00
N GLY A 112 -5.28 -3.20 1.04
CA GLY A 112 -4.16 -2.64 1.80
C GLY A 112 -2.76 -3.08 1.36
N VAL A 113 -2.61 -3.64 0.13
CA VAL A 113 -1.34 -4.15 -0.39
C VAL A 113 -0.95 -3.45 -1.69
N ARG A 114 0.35 -3.52 -2.03
CA ARG A 114 0.89 -3.13 -3.32
C ARG A 114 0.98 -4.38 -4.21
N PRO A 115 0.08 -4.58 -5.19
CA PRO A 115 0.00 -5.85 -5.93
C PRO A 115 1.31 -6.23 -6.63
N ALA A 116 2.01 -5.26 -7.26
CA ALA A 116 3.29 -5.51 -7.91
C ALA A 116 4.39 -5.97 -6.94
N LYS A 117 4.38 -5.45 -5.69
CA LYS A 117 5.31 -5.91 -4.64
C LYS A 117 4.97 -7.33 -4.18
N LEU A 118 3.69 -7.68 -4.11
CA LEU A 118 3.25 -9.04 -3.79
C LEU A 118 3.71 -10.03 -4.87
N ALA A 119 3.44 -9.73 -6.14
CA ALA A 119 3.86 -10.56 -7.28
C ALA A 119 5.39 -10.71 -7.35
N ARG A 120 6.14 -9.61 -7.14
CA ARG A 120 7.60 -9.65 -7.05
C ARG A 120 8.06 -10.61 -5.95
N GLY A 121 7.50 -10.50 -4.75
CA GLY A 121 7.84 -11.42 -3.65
C GLY A 121 7.52 -12.89 -3.92
N MET A 122 6.48 -13.20 -4.71
CA MET A 122 6.21 -14.56 -5.18
C MET A 122 7.31 -15.05 -6.12
N ILE A 123 7.72 -14.23 -7.08
CA ILE A 123 8.78 -14.55 -8.04
C ILE A 123 10.15 -14.71 -7.36
N GLU A 124 10.49 -13.83 -6.42
CA GLU A 124 11.72 -13.91 -5.62
C GLU A 124 11.79 -15.17 -4.74
N ARG A 125 10.64 -15.72 -4.34
CA ARG A 125 10.55 -17.01 -3.66
C ARG A 125 10.56 -18.22 -4.58
N GLY A 126 10.76 -18.02 -5.89
CA GLY A 126 10.97 -19.09 -6.86
C GLY A 126 9.79 -19.40 -7.76
N MET A 127 8.66 -18.72 -7.64
CA MET A 127 7.56 -18.88 -8.60
C MET A 127 7.95 -18.30 -9.96
N THR A 128 7.53 -18.94 -11.02
CA THR A 128 7.55 -18.35 -12.37
C THR A 128 6.53 -17.21 -12.45
N ARG A 129 6.67 -16.32 -13.42
CA ARG A 129 5.67 -15.27 -13.69
C ARG A 129 4.27 -15.86 -13.97
N GLY A 130 4.22 -17.03 -14.60
CA GLY A 130 2.98 -17.75 -14.88
C GLY A 130 2.31 -18.25 -13.60
N GLU A 131 3.06 -18.89 -12.70
CA GLU A 131 2.54 -19.35 -11.40
C GLU A 131 2.09 -18.20 -10.53
N ALA A 132 2.84 -17.11 -10.45
CA ALA A 132 2.41 -15.90 -9.73
C ALA A 132 1.12 -15.29 -10.33
N ALA A 133 0.94 -15.36 -11.66
CA ALA A 133 -0.30 -14.93 -12.31
C ALA A 133 -1.48 -15.84 -11.99
N VAL A 134 -1.27 -17.14 -11.89
CA VAL A 134 -2.30 -18.12 -11.46
C VAL A 134 -2.68 -17.81 -10.01
N GLU A 135 -1.71 -17.66 -9.12
CA GLU A 135 -1.93 -17.33 -7.70
C GLU A 135 -2.75 -16.06 -7.52
N LEU A 136 -2.43 -14.98 -8.25
CA LEU A 136 -3.19 -13.74 -8.22
C LEU A 136 -4.65 -13.92 -8.65
N ARG A 137 -4.92 -14.77 -9.64
CA ARG A 137 -6.29 -14.99 -10.14
C ARG A 137 -7.08 -15.98 -9.29
N GLU A 138 -6.46 -17.09 -8.90
CA GLU A 138 -7.17 -18.22 -8.30
C GLU A 138 -7.30 -18.06 -6.78
N HIS A 139 -6.23 -17.57 -6.14
CA HIS A 139 -6.25 -17.37 -4.70
C HIS A 139 -6.78 -16.00 -4.30
N PHE A 140 -6.34 -14.93 -5.00
CA PHE A 140 -6.75 -13.56 -4.67
C PHE A 140 -7.89 -13.01 -5.54
N HIS A 141 -8.39 -13.77 -6.50
CA HIS A 141 -9.50 -13.40 -7.40
C HIS A 141 -9.27 -12.09 -8.19
N VAL A 142 -8.00 -11.75 -8.45
CA VAL A 142 -7.65 -10.58 -9.26
C VAL A 142 -8.05 -10.79 -10.71
N SER A 143 -8.68 -9.80 -11.34
CA SER A 143 -9.10 -9.90 -12.74
C SER A 143 -7.93 -10.20 -13.67
N PRO A 144 -8.17 -10.86 -14.82
CA PRO A 144 -7.10 -11.18 -15.78
C PRO A 144 -6.31 -9.95 -16.23
N GLU A 145 -7.00 -8.83 -16.46
CA GLU A 145 -6.38 -7.57 -16.88
C GLU A 145 -5.46 -6.99 -15.79
N ARG A 146 -5.94 -6.95 -14.53
CA ARG A 146 -5.15 -6.46 -13.39
C ARG A 146 -4.00 -7.40 -13.05
N THR A 147 -4.19 -8.69 -13.22
CA THR A 147 -3.12 -9.69 -13.09
C THR A 147 -2.00 -9.44 -14.11
N ALA A 148 -2.35 -9.27 -15.39
CA ALA A 148 -1.36 -8.99 -16.44
C ALA A 148 -0.59 -7.69 -16.18
N LEU A 149 -1.29 -6.62 -15.75
CA LEU A 149 -0.68 -5.36 -15.35
C LEU A 149 0.28 -5.54 -14.17
N THR A 150 -0.14 -6.27 -13.14
CA THR A 150 0.64 -6.53 -11.92
C THR A 150 1.93 -7.29 -12.22
N ILE A 151 1.83 -8.37 -12.99
CA ILE A 151 3.01 -9.17 -13.38
C ILE A 151 3.97 -8.34 -14.24
N ARG A 152 3.46 -7.55 -15.19
CA ARG A 152 4.30 -6.66 -16.01
C ARG A 152 5.00 -5.62 -15.15
N ALA A 153 4.29 -4.95 -14.24
CA ALA A 153 4.88 -3.97 -13.33
C ALA A 153 5.97 -4.58 -12.42
N ALA A 154 5.70 -5.77 -11.85
CA ALA A 154 6.69 -6.50 -11.04
C ALA A 154 7.93 -6.86 -11.88
N ALA A 155 7.73 -7.39 -13.08
CA ALA A 155 8.83 -7.77 -13.97
C ALA A 155 9.68 -6.55 -14.36
N THR A 156 9.06 -5.43 -14.73
CA THR A 156 9.77 -4.20 -15.06
C THR A 156 10.59 -3.69 -13.88
N ALA A 157 10.01 -3.67 -12.66
CA ALA A 157 10.76 -3.27 -11.45
C ALA A 157 11.97 -4.18 -11.22
N MET A 158 11.81 -5.50 -11.36
CA MET A 158 12.92 -6.46 -11.21
C MET A 158 14.01 -6.28 -12.27
N GLU A 159 13.65 -5.95 -13.52
CA GLU A 159 14.64 -5.64 -14.56
C GLU A 159 15.39 -4.34 -14.28
N MET A 160 14.68 -3.32 -13.80
CA MET A 160 15.31 -2.05 -13.40
C MET A 160 16.30 -2.24 -12.24
N ASP A 161 15.94 -3.03 -11.24
CA ASP A 161 16.84 -3.32 -10.11
C ASP A 161 18.17 -3.91 -10.53
N LYS A 162 18.21 -4.75 -11.59
CA LYS A 162 19.45 -5.31 -12.12
C LYS A 162 20.40 -4.26 -12.73
N THR A 163 19.89 -3.09 -13.01
CA THR A 163 20.65 -1.97 -13.58
C THR A 163 21.21 -1.03 -12.53
N ILE A 164 20.85 -1.24 -11.25
CA ILE A 164 21.34 -0.46 -10.12
C ILE A 164 22.69 -1.02 -9.69
N GLY A 165 23.71 -0.19 -9.75
CA GLY A 165 25.05 -0.53 -9.30
C GLY A 165 25.19 -0.45 -7.77
N GLU A 166 26.22 -1.08 -7.24
CA GLU A 166 26.49 -1.08 -5.80
C GLU A 166 26.75 0.35 -5.24
N ASN A 167 27.26 1.24 -6.09
CA ASN A 167 27.53 2.63 -5.72
C ASN A 167 26.38 3.59 -6.03
N ASP A 168 25.28 3.12 -6.66
CA ASP A 168 24.14 3.96 -6.98
C ASP A 168 23.29 4.22 -5.74
N ILE A 169 22.88 5.46 -5.57
CA ILE A 169 21.93 5.88 -4.54
C ILE A 169 20.79 6.69 -5.14
N SER A 170 19.66 6.68 -4.44
CA SER A 170 18.51 7.54 -4.73
C SER A 170 18.34 8.57 -3.62
N LEU A 171 18.05 9.81 -4.00
CA LEU A 171 17.73 10.89 -3.07
C LEU A 171 16.22 11.06 -2.99
N TYR A 172 15.67 11.08 -1.79
CA TYR A 172 14.30 11.49 -1.53
C TYR A 172 14.31 12.81 -0.76
N VAL A 173 13.64 13.82 -1.33
CA VAL A 173 13.49 15.14 -0.72
C VAL A 173 12.03 15.32 -0.31
N GLY A 174 11.76 15.41 0.98
CA GLY A 174 10.41 15.53 1.51
C GLY A 174 9.99 16.98 1.71
N ILE A 175 8.85 17.39 1.16
CA ILE A 175 8.23 18.70 1.41
C ILE A 175 6.96 18.49 2.24
N PRO A 176 6.96 18.68 3.57
CA PRO A 176 5.86 18.31 4.44
C PRO A 176 4.74 19.34 4.48
N PHE A 177 4.55 20.14 3.45
CA PHE A 177 3.52 21.17 3.37
C PHE A 177 2.48 20.87 2.30
N CYS A 178 1.21 21.23 2.58
CA CYS A 178 0.10 21.15 1.64
C CYS A 178 -0.77 22.41 1.75
N PRO A 179 -1.40 22.90 0.68
CA PRO A 179 -2.39 23.99 0.78
C PRO A 179 -3.57 23.60 1.67
N SER A 180 -4.04 22.38 1.54
CA SER A 180 -5.08 21.79 2.38
C SER A 180 -4.85 20.30 2.54
N ARG A 181 -5.45 19.68 3.58
CA ARG A 181 -5.36 18.24 3.77
C ARG A 181 -6.51 17.54 3.06
N GLY A 182 -6.20 16.53 2.25
CA GLY A 182 -7.21 15.66 1.63
C GLY A 182 -7.98 14.83 2.67
N TYR A 183 -9.22 14.48 2.34
CA TYR A 183 -10.15 13.82 3.26
C TYR A 183 -9.62 12.48 3.81
N TYR A 184 -8.87 11.75 3.01
CA TYR A 184 -8.29 10.44 3.35
C TYR A 184 -6.76 10.48 3.53
N CYS A 185 -6.15 11.70 3.51
CA CYS A 185 -4.70 11.83 3.57
C CYS A 185 -4.15 11.42 4.95
N SER A 186 -3.27 10.40 4.94
CA SER A 186 -2.56 9.89 6.12
C SER A 186 -1.09 10.34 6.19
N PHE A 187 -0.61 11.12 5.21
CA PHE A 187 0.78 11.57 5.18
C PHE A 187 1.06 12.55 6.32
N VAL A 188 2.30 12.51 6.79
CA VAL A 188 2.82 13.49 7.75
C VAL A 188 3.02 14.81 7.01
N SER A 189 1.99 15.66 7.03
CA SER A 189 2.02 16.98 6.37
C SER A 189 1.25 18.00 7.19
N ALA A 190 1.68 19.26 7.08
CA ALA A 190 1.03 20.41 7.71
C ALA A 190 0.39 21.31 6.64
N THR A 191 -0.77 21.90 6.95
CA THR A 191 -1.41 22.85 6.04
C THR A 191 -0.70 24.21 6.07
N THR A 192 -0.63 24.91 4.94
CA THR A 192 -0.03 26.24 4.84
C THR A 192 -0.75 27.26 5.73
N ALA A 193 -2.06 27.08 5.95
CA ALA A 193 -2.83 27.93 6.86
C ALA A 193 -2.30 27.85 8.32
N GLN A 194 -1.83 26.67 8.74
CA GLN A 194 -1.30 26.44 10.09
C GLN A 194 0.20 26.69 10.19
N SER A 195 0.96 26.35 9.16
CA SER A 195 2.41 26.21 9.21
C SER A 195 3.15 26.93 8.09
N GLY A 196 2.50 27.78 7.29
CA GLY A 196 3.12 28.47 6.15
C GLY A 196 4.35 29.30 6.54
N LYS A 197 4.35 29.91 7.75
CA LYS A 197 5.48 30.64 8.30
C LYS A 197 6.72 29.78 8.56
N LEU A 198 6.59 28.45 8.55
CA LEU A 198 7.69 27.50 8.76
C LEU A 198 8.36 27.08 7.45
N ILE A 199 7.83 27.45 6.27
CA ILE A 199 8.37 27.06 4.98
C ILE A 199 9.80 27.59 4.81
N GLU A 200 10.03 28.88 5.05
CA GLU A 200 11.38 29.46 4.89
C GLU A 200 12.40 28.86 5.87
N PRO A 201 12.16 28.79 7.19
CA PRO A 201 13.09 28.13 8.11
C PRO A 201 13.31 26.64 7.78
N TYR A 202 12.30 25.96 7.25
CA TYR A 202 12.41 24.59 6.79
C TYR A 202 13.36 24.48 5.59
N LEU A 203 13.19 25.33 4.57
CA LEU A 203 14.05 25.37 3.39
C LEU A 203 15.50 25.74 3.75
N ASP A 204 15.72 26.67 4.68
CA ASP A 204 17.04 27.00 5.18
C ASP A 204 17.74 25.76 5.78
N THR A 205 16.98 24.96 6.52
CA THR A 205 17.50 23.74 7.15
C THR A 205 17.72 22.64 6.11
N LEU A 206 16.76 22.47 5.19
CA LEU A 206 16.83 21.48 4.11
C LEU A 206 18.02 21.74 3.17
N CYS A 207 18.29 23.00 2.81
CA CYS A 207 19.45 23.33 1.98
C CYS A 207 20.79 23.01 2.68
N ARG A 208 20.88 23.19 3.99
CA ARG A 208 22.07 22.76 4.77
C ARG A 208 22.18 21.23 4.83
N GLU A 209 21.06 20.54 5.04
CA GLU A 209 21.02 19.07 5.01
C GLU A 209 21.45 18.51 3.64
N ILE A 210 21.05 19.15 2.54
CA ILE A 210 21.49 18.83 1.18
C ILE A 210 23.00 18.95 1.05
N GLU A 211 23.61 20.04 1.51
CA GLU A 211 25.05 20.28 1.48
C GLU A 211 25.82 19.21 2.28
N GLU A 212 25.40 18.95 3.53
CA GLU A 212 26.02 17.95 4.40
C GLU A 212 25.85 16.52 3.83
N THR A 213 24.66 16.18 3.34
CA THR A 213 24.40 14.88 2.71
C THR A 213 25.26 14.67 1.47
N ALA A 214 25.43 15.71 0.64
CA ALA A 214 26.28 15.63 -0.54
C ALA A 214 27.76 15.40 -0.18
N ALA A 215 28.24 16.00 0.92
CA ALA A 215 29.58 15.72 1.42
C ALA A 215 29.75 14.26 1.86
N LEU A 216 28.76 13.70 2.54
CA LEU A 216 28.74 12.28 2.93
C LEU A 216 28.70 11.34 1.73
N VAL A 217 27.87 11.64 0.73
CA VAL A 217 27.75 10.86 -0.52
C VAL A 217 29.09 10.81 -1.26
N ARG A 218 29.76 11.96 -1.39
CA ARG A 218 31.10 12.03 -1.99
C ARG A 218 32.13 11.23 -1.19
N ALA A 219 32.13 11.39 0.13
CA ALA A 219 33.10 10.69 1.01
C ALA A 219 32.90 9.16 0.95
N ALA A 220 31.65 8.69 0.75
CA ALA A 220 31.30 7.27 0.60
C ALA A 220 31.54 6.72 -0.82
N GLY A 221 32.01 7.55 -1.78
CA GLY A 221 32.17 7.13 -3.18
C GLY A 221 30.89 6.72 -3.88
N LYS A 222 29.75 7.26 -3.43
CA LYS A 222 28.43 6.97 -4.01
C LYS A 222 28.08 7.98 -5.10
N GLN A 223 27.20 7.56 -6.03
CA GLN A 223 26.71 8.39 -7.13
C GLN A 223 25.19 8.43 -7.15
N VAL A 224 24.63 9.60 -7.45
CA VAL A 224 23.18 9.79 -7.48
C VAL A 224 22.63 9.32 -8.82
N GLN A 225 21.77 8.30 -8.78
CA GLN A 225 21.08 7.80 -9.98
C GLN A 225 19.66 8.32 -10.11
N SER A 226 19.00 8.71 -9.01
CA SER A 226 17.67 9.28 -9.06
C SER A 226 17.43 10.30 -7.95
N VAL A 227 16.61 11.30 -8.26
CA VAL A 227 16.10 12.30 -7.31
C VAL A 227 14.59 12.26 -7.35
N TYR A 228 13.97 12.15 -6.20
CA TYR A 228 12.53 12.20 -6.04
C TYR A 228 12.14 13.24 -4.99
N ILE A 229 11.45 14.30 -5.42
CA ILE A 229 10.92 15.33 -4.54
C ILE A 229 9.43 15.06 -4.33
N GLY A 230 9.06 14.73 -3.10
CA GLY A 230 7.71 14.31 -2.75
C GLY A 230 7.30 14.77 -1.35
N GLY A 231 6.39 14.03 -0.72
CA GLY A 231 5.92 14.28 0.64
C GLY A 231 4.48 14.73 0.72
N GLY A 232 4.22 15.94 1.23
CA GLY A 232 2.89 16.54 1.24
C GLY A 232 2.50 17.00 -0.15
N THR A 233 3.02 18.14 -0.57
CA THR A 233 2.84 18.69 -1.94
C THR A 233 4.04 19.59 -2.24
N PRO A 234 5.05 19.10 -2.98
CA PRO A 234 6.26 19.90 -3.30
C PRO A 234 5.95 21.23 -3.96
N THR A 235 4.97 21.27 -4.84
CA THR A 235 4.52 22.47 -5.54
C THR A 235 3.74 23.47 -4.67
N THR A 236 3.61 23.21 -3.37
CA THR A 236 3.22 24.22 -2.36
C THR A 236 4.27 25.32 -2.21
N LEU A 237 5.53 25.00 -2.48
CA LEU A 237 6.59 25.99 -2.61
C LEU A 237 6.30 26.93 -3.77
N ASP A 238 6.54 28.23 -3.57
CA ASP A 238 6.47 29.18 -4.68
C ASP A 238 7.63 29.00 -5.66
N GLU A 239 7.64 29.74 -6.76
CA GLU A 239 8.65 29.62 -7.82
C GLU A 239 10.07 29.91 -7.32
N HIS A 240 10.24 30.89 -6.41
CA HIS A 240 11.55 31.24 -5.84
C HIS A 240 12.04 30.17 -4.86
N GLN A 241 11.15 29.66 -4.04
CA GLN A 241 11.43 28.60 -3.09
C GLN A 241 11.80 27.30 -3.80
N LEU A 242 11.04 26.96 -4.84
CA LEU A 242 11.31 25.76 -5.65
C LEU A 242 12.63 25.89 -6.40
N ALA A 243 12.88 27.05 -7.05
CA ALA A 243 14.15 27.32 -7.73
C ALA A 243 15.34 27.23 -6.76
N ARG A 244 15.19 27.77 -5.55
CA ARG A 244 16.23 27.67 -4.49
C ARG A 244 16.53 26.23 -4.13
N LEU A 245 15.51 25.39 -3.93
CA LEU A 245 15.66 23.96 -3.61
C LEU A 245 16.39 23.23 -4.76
N LEU A 246 15.93 23.43 -6.00
CA LEU A 246 16.52 22.79 -7.19
C LEU A 246 17.97 23.21 -7.36
N SER A 247 18.29 24.51 -7.22
CA SER A 247 19.66 25.03 -7.28
C SER A 247 20.55 24.45 -6.17
N ALA A 248 20.03 24.25 -4.96
CA ALA A 248 20.80 23.62 -3.89
C ALA A 248 21.17 22.17 -4.25
N LEU A 249 20.26 21.42 -4.83
CA LEU A 249 20.54 20.05 -5.29
C LEU A 249 21.58 20.04 -6.43
N GLU A 250 21.42 20.88 -7.44
CA GLU A 250 22.31 20.96 -8.59
C GLU A 250 23.73 21.43 -8.22
N ASN A 251 23.86 22.34 -7.26
CA ASN A 251 25.15 22.87 -6.83
C ASN A 251 25.93 21.89 -5.96
N HIS A 252 25.28 21.00 -5.24
CA HIS A 252 25.94 20.13 -4.26
C HIS A 252 26.13 18.69 -4.74
N PHE A 253 25.26 18.17 -5.61
CA PHE A 253 25.35 16.81 -6.15
C PHE A 253 25.86 16.78 -7.59
N ASP A 254 26.61 15.74 -7.92
CA ASP A 254 26.95 15.39 -9.29
C ASP A 254 25.81 14.56 -9.90
N PHE A 255 25.16 15.10 -10.91
CA PHE A 255 24.06 14.48 -11.63
C PHE A 255 24.45 13.86 -12.98
N SER A 256 25.77 13.67 -13.23
CA SER A 256 26.25 13.04 -14.47
C SER A 256 25.74 11.61 -14.69
N HIS A 257 25.38 10.92 -13.60
CA HIS A 257 24.81 9.57 -13.59
C HIS A 257 23.29 9.53 -13.38
N LEU A 258 22.66 10.70 -13.37
CA LEU A 258 21.21 10.80 -13.08
C LEU A 258 20.39 10.17 -14.21
N ARG A 259 19.46 9.28 -13.83
CA ARG A 259 18.55 8.56 -14.73
C ARG A 259 17.12 9.03 -14.58
N GLU A 260 16.75 9.55 -13.41
CA GLU A 260 15.40 10.02 -13.10
C GLU A 260 15.46 11.24 -12.18
N TYR A 261 14.71 12.28 -12.54
CA TYR A 261 14.46 13.44 -11.69
C TYR A 261 12.97 13.70 -11.64
N THR A 262 12.34 13.37 -10.51
CA THR A 262 10.89 13.46 -10.34
C THR A 262 10.52 14.51 -9.30
N VAL A 263 9.56 15.37 -9.64
CA VAL A 263 8.92 16.31 -8.71
C VAL A 263 7.42 16.03 -8.70
N GLU A 264 6.86 15.66 -7.55
CA GLU A 264 5.42 15.47 -7.41
C GLU A 264 4.67 16.80 -7.58
N ALA A 265 3.73 16.82 -8.51
CA ALA A 265 2.89 17.97 -8.85
C ALA A 265 1.40 17.56 -8.88
N GLY A 266 0.97 16.82 -7.87
CA GLY A 266 -0.34 16.16 -7.84
C GLY A 266 -1.54 17.09 -7.60
N ARG A 267 -1.32 18.41 -7.41
CA ARG A 267 -2.39 19.38 -7.11
C ARG A 267 -2.43 20.50 -8.14
N PRO A 268 -3.50 20.56 -8.96
CA PRO A 268 -3.63 21.62 -9.96
C PRO A 268 -3.62 23.04 -9.39
N ASP A 269 -4.15 23.22 -8.17
CA ASP A 269 -4.22 24.51 -7.46
C ASP A 269 -2.85 25.06 -7.00
N THR A 270 -1.78 24.26 -7.15
CA THR A 270 -0.42 24.68 -6.80
C THR A 270 0.49 24.89 -8.01
N ILE A 271 -0.02 24.64 -9.21
CA ILE A 271 0.74 24.79 -10.46
C ILE A 271 0.43 26.14 -11.10
N THR A 272 1.48 26.89 -11.41
CA THR A 272 1.41 28.15 -12.15
C THR A 272 2.34 28.10 -13.36
N PRO A 273 2.17 28.99 -14.37
CA PRO A 273 3.07 29.05 -15.52
C PRO A 273 4.54 29.36 -15.14
N GLU A 274 4.75 30.05 -14.02
CA GLU A 274 6.09 30.45 -13.53
C GLU A 274 6.86 29.29 -12.91
N LYS A 275 6.17 28.28 -12.41
CA LYS A 275 6.74 27.03 -11.87
C LYS A 275 7.09 26.02 -12.94
#